data_0ab2599786e3a4cb9a3fcc425380bccb
#
_entry.id   0ab2599786e3a4cb9a3fcc425380bccb
#
_cell.length_a   1.000
_cell.length_b   1.000
_cell.length_c   1.000
_cell.angle_alpha   90.00
_cell.angle_beta   90.00
_cell.angle_gamma   90.00
#
_symmetry.space_group_name_H-M   'P 1'
#
loop_
_entity.id
_entity.type
_entity.pdbx_description
1 polymer ?
#
loop_
_entity_poly.entity_id
_entity_poly.type
_entity_poly.pdbx_seq_one_letter_code
_entity_poly.pdbx_strand_id
1 'polypeptide(L)'
;MMEKPYRDRAPKNDKVSAAAPRMRITRCIGHRWDDLFNLVLDVESYPAFVPHCRKVRLLSRRAASPTHTVIVSRMTVGLAGLEVSYANRTNADAATRLIEVEAIDGPLRYLRAVWRFIPRGEQRTEIDFSVDFEFSSLVLAAVASRVFGSMFGEMVDAFERRADRRFEA
;
A
#
# COMPACT_ATOMS: atom_id res chain seq x y z
N MET A 1 3.70 46.18 -11.96
CA MET A 1 4.26 44.83 -12.07
C MET A 1 3.10 43.84 -12.00
N MET A 2 2.71 43.28 -13.14
CA MET A 2 1.62 42.28 -13.20
C MET A 2 2.15 40.91 -12.95
N GLU A 3 1.75 40.29 -11.84
CA GLU A 3 1.96 38.87 -11.56
C GLU A 3 1.16 38.03 -12.55
N LYS A 4 1.84 37.13 -13.25
CA LYS A 4 1.19 36.15 -14.13
C LYS A 4 0.54 35.07 -13.26
N PRO A 5 -0.70 34.67 -13.52
CA PRO A 5 -1.33 33.57 -12.79
C PRO A 5 -0.64 32.25 -13.12
N TYR A 6 -0.33 31.50 -12.08
CA TYR A 6 0.15 30.12 -12.12
C TYR A 6 -0.87 29.26 -12.86
N ARG A 7 -0.52 28.80 -14.05
CA ARG A 7 -1.33 27.83 -14.81
C ARG A 7 -1.20 26.47 -14.15
N ASP A 8 -2.30 26.07 -13.54
CA ASP A 8 -2.54 24.71 -13.08
C ASP A 8 -2.36 23.76 -14.27
N ARG A 9 -1.23 23.04 -14.28
CA ARG A 9 -1.01 21.94 -15.24
C ARG A 9 -1.78 20.74 -14.74
N ALA A 10 -2.91 20.46 -15.37
CA ALA A 10 -3.57 19.17 -15.27
C ALA A 10 -2.56 18.04 -15.46
N PRO A 11 -2.65 16.94 -14.68
CA PRO A 11 -1.74 15.83 -14.82
C PRO A 11 -1.86 15.28 -16.24
N LYS A 12 -0.72 15.24 -16.93
CA LYS A 12 -0.61 14.58 -18.24
C LYS A 12 -1.03 13.14 -18.05
N ASN A 13 -2.02 12.76 -18.82
CA ASN A 13 -2.51 11.40 -18.98
C ASN A 13 -1.38 10.57 -19.63
N ASP A 14 -0.41 10.15 -18.82
CA ASP A 14 0.64 9.26 -19.29
C ASP A 14 0.02 7.89 -19.54
N LYS A 15 0.05 7.51 -20.80
CA LYS A 15 -0.37 6.21 -21.30
C LYS A 15 0.25 5.12 -20.42
N VAL A 16 -0.58 4.47 -19.62
CA VAL A 16 -0.20 3.30 -18.84
C VAL A 16 0.41 2.27 -19.77
N SER A 17 1.69 2.01 -19.62
CA SER A 17 2.37 0.95 -20.36
C SER A 17 1.65 -0.38 -20.08
N ALA A 18 1.26 -1.09 -21.12
CA ALA A 18 0.47 -2.33 -21.04
C ALA A 18 1.21 -3.51 -20.38
N ALA A 19 2.41 -3.30 -19.84
CA ALA A 19 3.30 -4.34 -19.32
C ALA A 19 3.52 -4.31 -17.79
N ALA A 20 2.87 -3.41 -17.06
CA ALA A 20 3.02 -3.33 -15.61
C ALA A 20 2.10 -4.33 -14.90
N PRO A 21 2.61 -5.13 -13.93
CA PRO A 21 1.76 -6.04 -13.20
C PRO A 21 0.73 -5.27 -12.37
N ARG A 22 -0.53 -5.60 -12.61
CA ARG A 22 -1.67 -5.13 -11.82
C ARG A 22 -2.26 -6.30 -11.09
N MET A 23 -2.38 -6.17 -9.78
CA MET A 23 -3.03 -7.16 -8.93
C MET A 23 -4.19 -6.50 -8.22
N ARG A 24 -5.33 -7.19 -8.16
CA ARG A 24 -6.50 -6.77 -7.40
C ARG A 24 -7.12 -7.97 -6.73
N ILE A 25 -7.50 -7.80 -5.49
CA ILE A 25 -8.24 -8.80 -4.72
C ILE A 25 -9.38 -8.12 -3.98
N THR A 26 -10.52 -8.79 -3.95
CA THR A 26 -11.65 -8.41 -3.11
C THR A 26 -11.89 -9.54 -2.13
N ARG A 27 -11.95 -9.22 -0.83
CA ARG A 27 -12.14 -10.22 0.24
C ARG A 27 -13.04 -9.67 1.33
N CYS A 28 -13.98 -10.48 1.79
CA CYS A 28 -14.81 -10.21 2.94
C CYS A 28 -14.15 -10.74 4.21
N ILE A 29 -13.89 -9.88 5.19
CA ILE A 29 -13.23 -10.21 6.45
C ILE A 29 -14.19 -9.92 7.61
N GLY A 30 -14.22 -10.81 8.60
CA GLY A 30 -15.12 -10.78 9.74
C GLY A 30 -14.70 -9.80 10.85
N HIS A 31 -14.29 -8.59 10.51
CA HIS A 31 -13.89 -7.53 11.44
C HIS A 31 -14.42 -6.17 11.02
N ARG A 32 -14.44 -5.23 11.95
CA ARG A 32 -14.84 -3.84 11.70
C ARG A 32 -13.88 -3.15 10.74
N TRP A 33 -14.40 -2.25 9.92
CA TRP A 33 -13.58 -1.54 8.94
C TRP A 33 -12.49 -0.67 9.59
N ASP A 34 -12.79 -0.02 10.70
CA ASP A 34 -11.86 0.84 11.42
C ASP A 34 -10.71 0.05 12.06
N ASP A 35 -10.96 -1.15 12.57
CA ASP A 35 -9.93 -2.05 13.06
C ASP A 35 -8.98 -2.47 11.93
N LEU A 36 -9.53 -2.87 10.79
CA LEU A 36 -8.73 -3.25 9.60
C LEU A 36 -7.98 -2.06 9.00
N PHE A 37 -8.60 -0.89 8.96
CA PHE A 37 -7.99 0.35 8.51
C PHE A 37 -6.76 0.71 9.37
N ASN A 38 -6.91 0.67 10.69
CA ASN A 38 -5.81 0.93 11.61
C ASN A 38 -4.71 -0.13 11.54
N LEU A 39 -5.06 -1.39 11.28
CA LEU A 39 -4.07 -2.46 11.08
C LEU A 39 -3.18 -2.18 9.86
N VAL A 40 -3.74 -1.70 8.76
CA VAL A 40 -2.96 -1.31 7.57
C VAL A 40 -2.08 -0.09 7.84
N LEU A 41 -2.48 0.82 8.72
CA LEU A 41 -1.67 1.99 9.10
C LEU A 41 -0.57 1.67 10.11
N ASP A 42 -0.61 0.52 10.77
CA ASP A 42 0.41 0.08 11.72
C ASP A 42 1.63 -0.52 10.99
N VAL A 43 2.26 0.31 10.15
CA VAL A 43 3.33 -0.12 9.25
C VAL A 43 4.57 -0.65 9.98
N GLU A 44 4.84 -0.17 11.19
CA GLU A 44 5.98 -0.61 11.99
C GLU A 44 5.84 -2.06 12.47
N SER A 45 4.63 -2.59 12.54
CA SER A 45 4.37 -3.98 12.90
C SER A 45 4.55 -4.96 11.73
N TYR A 46 4.64 -4.50 10.50
CA TYR A 46 4.70 -5.35 9.30
C TYR A 46 5.79 -6.42 9.32
N PRO A 47 7.03 -6.15 9.77
CA PRO A 47 8.06 -7.19 9.80
C PRO A 47 7.70 -8.41 10.66
N ALA A 48 6.78 -8.23 11.62
CA ALA A 48 6.35 -9.30 12.51
C ALA A 48 5.33 -10.28 11.87
N PHE A 49 4.64 -9.89 10.79
CA PHE A 49 3.60 -10.74 10.21
C PHE A 49 3.49 -10.71 8.68
N VAL A 50 3.95 -9.65 8.01
CA VAL A 50 3.90 -9.56 6.55
C VAL A 50 5.05 -10.36 5.94
N PRO A 51 4.79 -11.40 5.13
CA PRO A 51 5.84 -12.18 4.49
C PRO A 51 6.75 -11.30 3.63
N HIS A 52 8.03 -11.62 3.63
CA HIS A 52 9.06 -10.92 2.86
C HIS A 52 9.35 -9.48 3.31
N CYS A 53 8.57 -8.90 4.21
CA CYS A 53 8.87 -7.61 4.82
C CYS A 53 9.95 -7.78 5.90
N ARG A 54 11.15 -7.31 5.60
CA ARG A 54 12.33 -7.47 6.47
C ARG A 54 12.43 -6.37 7.52
N LYS A 55 12.16 -5.15 7.10
CA LYS A 55 12.31 -3.95 7.94
C LYS A 55 11.36 -2.85 7.49
N VAL A 56 10.80 -2.14 8.45
CA VAL A 56 10.09 -0.88 8.23
C VAL A 56 10.65 0.16 9.17
N ARG A 57 10.98 1.32 8.63
CA ARG A 57 11.39 2.49 9.38
C ARG A 57 10.39 3.62 9.14
N LEU A 58 9.72 4.04 10.20
CA LEU A 58 8.85 5.21 10.16
C LEU A 58 9.72 6.48 10.02
N LEU A 59 9.49 7.26 8.98
CA LEU A 59 10.18 8.53 8.73
C LEU A 59 9.37 9.72 9.23
N SER A 60 8.05 9.70 9.01
CA SER A 60 7.14 10.70 9.57
C SER A 60 5.71 10.16 9.63
N ARG A 61 4.96 10.69 10.59
CA ARG A 61 3.50 10.49 10.70
C ARG A 61 2.88 11.82 11.07
N ARG A 62 1.91 12.26 10.29
CA ARG A 62 1.26 13.55 10.47
C ARG A 62 -0.24 13.45 10.24
N ALA A 63 -1.02 13.98 11.17
CA ALA A 63 -2.45 14.22 10.96
C ALA A 63 -2.60 15.51 10.13
N ALA A 64 -3.04 15.37 8.89
CA ALA A 64 -3.31 16.51 8.01
C ALA A 64 -4.69 17.14 8.30
N SER A 65 -5.62 16.32 8.81
CA SER A 65 -6.94 16.73 9.31
C SER A 65 -7.42 15.70 10.34
N PRO A 66 -8.59 15.86 10.99
CA PRO A 66 -9.13 14.86 11.91
C PRO A 66 -9.35 13.48 11.29
N THR A 67 -9.53 13.39 9.97
CA THR A 67 -9.77 12.13 9.26
C THR A 67 -8.63 11.71 8.34
N HIS A 68 -7.66 12.60 8.08
CA HIS A 68 -6.60 12.36 7.12
C HIS A 68 -5.22 12.27 7.78
N THR A 69 -4.57 11.14 7.61
CA THR A 69 -3.21 10.87 8.11
C THR A 69 -2.26 10.63 6.93
N VAL A 70 -1.08 11.22 7.01
CA VAL A 70 0.01 11.01 6.05
C VAL A 70 1.17 10.35 6.76
N ILE A 71 1.61 9.20 6.25
CA ILE A 71 2.73 8.44 6.77
C ILE A 71 3.80 8.35 5.69
N VAL A 72 5.04 8.61 6.05
CA VAL A 72 6.20 8.33 5.21
C VAL A 72 7.04 7.27 5.91
N SER A 73 7.30 6.18 5.22
CA SER A 73 8.07 5.05 5.76
C SER A 73 9.03 4.50 4.71
N ARG A 74 10.13 3.94 5.18
CA ARG A 74 11.07 3.16 4.36
C ARG A 74 10.88 1.68 4.64
N MET A 75 10.65 0.92 3.58
CA MET A 75 10.40 -0.51 3.66
C MET A 75 11.54 -1.27 2.96
N THR A 76 11.98 -2.35 3.57
CA THR A 76 12.93 -3.30 2.97
C THR A 76 12.23 -4.64 2.80
N VAL A 77 12.20 -5.13 1.57
CA VAL A 77 11.50 -6.36 1.17
C VAL A 77 12.52 -7.33 0.59
N GLY A 78 12.42 -8.60 0.99
CA GLY A 78 13.14 -9.70 0.36
C GLY A 78 12.44 -10.14 -0.92
N LEU A 79 13.17 -10.25 -2.01
CA LEU A 79 12.66 -10.65 -3.32
C LEU A 79 13.62 -11.67 -3.95
N ALA A 80 13.27 -12.96 -3.87
CA ALA A 80 14.04 -14.07 -4.45
C ALA A 80 15.56 -13.99 -4.13
N GLY A 81 15.92 -13.80 -2.85
CA GLY A 81 17.29 -13.69 -2.39
C GLY A 81 17.91 -12.30 -2.48
N LEU A 82 17.21 -11.34 -3.07
CA LEU A 82 17.60 -9.94 -3.12
C LEU A 82 16.86 -9.13 -2.05
N GLU A 83 17.46 -8.06 -1.58
CA GLU A 83 16.77 -7.06 -0.74
C GLU A 83 16.51 -5.79 -1.55
N VAL A 84 15.27 -5.32 -1.51
CA VAL A 84 14.83 -4.09 -2.16
C VAL A 84 14.34 -3.13 -1.09
N SER A 85 14.90 -1.93 -1.06
CA SER A 85 14.51 -0.87 -0.11
C SER A 85 13.94 0.33 -0.87
N TYR A 86 12.80 0.82 -0.41
CA TYR A 86 12.13 1.97 -1.00
C TYR A 86 11.33 2.73 0.06
N ALA A 87 11.14 4.04 -0.16
CA ALA A 87 10.29 4.84 0.68
C ALA A 87 8.90 4.98 0.07
N ASN A 88 7.90 4.94 0.94
CA ASN A 88 6.49 5.09 0.60
C ASN A 88 5.90 6.32 1.28
N ARG A 89 4.97 6.97 0.58
CA ARG A 89 4.00 7.87 1.19
C ARG A 89 2.64 7.18 1.22
N THR A 90 2.06 7.14 2.40
CA THR A 90 0.71 6.61 2.63
C THR A 90 -0.22 7.76 2.96
N ASN A 91 -1.28 7.92 2.19
CA ASN A 91 -2.36 8.85 2.44
C ASN A 91 -3.59 8.05 2.88
N ALA A 92 -4.03 8.25 4.10
CA ALA A 92 -5.15 7.54 4.69
C ALA A 92 -6.26 8.51 5.06
N ASP A 93 -7.44 8.30 4.50
CA ASP A 93 -8.63 9.09 4.80
C ASP A 93 -9.73 8.21 5.39
N ALA A 94 -9.96 8.37 6.69
CA ALA A 94 -10.99 7.62 7.40
C ALA A 94 -12.41 8.01 6.99
N ALA A 95 -12.63 9.24 6.51
CA ALA A 95 -13.94 9.69 6.05
C ALA A 95 -14.39 8.95 4.79
N THR A 96 -13.49 8.70 3.87
CA THR A 96 -13.72 7.93 2.63
C THR A 96 -13.36 6.46 2.76
N ARG A 97 -12.75 6.04 3.87
CA ARG A 97 -12.26 4.68 4.12
C ARG A 97 -11.30 4.21 3.04
N LEU A 98 -10.41 5.10 2.64
CA LEU A 98 -9.44 4.89 1.57
C LEU A 98 -8.03 5.06 2.10
N ILE A 99 -7.14 4.14 1.74
CA ILE A 99 -5.70 4.27 1.95
C ILE A 99 -5.02 4.14 0.59
N GLU A 100 -4.24 5.14 0.22
CA GLU A 100 -3.42 5.14 -0.99
C GLU A 100 -1.95 5.17 -0.60
N VAL A 101 -1.17 4.31 -1.22
CA VAL A 101 0.28 4.20 -1.00
C VAL A 101 0.98 4.41 -2.33
N GLU A 102 1.99 5.26 -2.33
CA GLU A 102 2.87 5.47 -3.48
C GLU A 102 4.33 5.37 -3.07
N ALA A 103 5.16 4.79 -3.93
CA ALA A 103 6.60 4.84 -3.76
C ALA A 103 7.11 6.23 -4.14
N ILE A 104 7.99 6.81 -3.30
CA ILE A 104 8.57 8.12 -3.51
C ILE A 104 10.08 8.08 -3.78
N ASP A 105 10.74 6.96 -3.52
CA ASP A 105 12.11 6.69 -3.92
C ASP A 105 12.36 5.20 -4.05
N GLY A 106 13.59 4.82 -4.44
CA GLY A 106 14.04 3.45 -4.56
C GLY A 106 14.05 2.95 -6.01
N PRO A 107 14.25 1.63 -6.21
CA PRO A 107 14.41 1.05 -7.54
C PRO A 107 13.07 0.83 -8.26
N LEU A 108 12.06 1.57 -7.89
CA LEU A 108 10.73 1.55 -8.50
C LEU A 108 10.54 2.80 -9.35
N ARG A 109 10.14 2.62 -10.59
CA ARG A 109 9.70 3.72 -11.45
C ARG A 109 8.40 4.30 -10.94
N TYR A 110 7.51 3.43 -10.47
CA TYR A 110 6.35 3.76 -9.65
C TYR A 110 5.89 2.53 -8.86
N LEU A 111 5.14 2.77 -7.81
CA LEU A 111 4.27 1.82 -7.12
C LEU A 111 3.07 2.59 -6.63
N ARG A 112 1.90 2.05 -6.86
CA ARG A 112 0.66 2.54 -6.30
C ARG A 112 -0.14 1.39 -5.74
N ALA A 113 -0.50 1.46 -4.47
CA ALA A 113 -1.40 0.52 -3.83
C ALA A 113 -2.62 1.26 -3.27
N VAL A 114 -3.77 0.67 -3.38
CA VAL A 114 -5.04 1.25 -2.92
C VAL A 114 -5.82 0.22 -2.13
N TRP A 115 -6.20 0.61 -0.91
CA TRP A 115 -7.07 -0.14 -0.03
C TRP A 115 -8.40 0.59 0.12
N ARG A 116 -9.50 -0.09 -0.16
CA ARG A 116 -10.86 0.39 0.13
C ARG A 116 -11.51 -0.53 1.15
N PHE A 117 -12.13 0.07 2.15
CA PHE A 117 -12.80 -0.64 3.22
C PHE A 117 -14.30 -0.36 3.14
N ILE A 118 -15.06 -1.37 2.77
CA ILE A 118 -16.49 -1.27 2.50
C ILE A 118 -17.23 -2.03 3.60
N PRO A 119 -17.85 -1.35 4.57
CA PRO A 119 -18.63 -2.03 5.61
C PRO A 119 -19.77 -2.86 5.01
N ARG A 120 -19.86 -4.12 5.44
CA ARG A 120 -20.95 -5.05 5.08
C ARG A 120 -21.75 -5.48 6.29
N GLY A 121 -21.69 -4.74 7.39
CA GLY A 121 -22.28 -4.98 8.69
C GLY A 121 -21.37 -4.43 9.80
N GLU A 122 -21.77 -4.60 11.03
CA GLU A 122 -20.99 -4.07 12.19
C GLU A 122 -19.63 -4.75 12.35
N GLN A 123 -19.57 -6.06 12.10
CA GLN A 123 -18.37 -6.90 12.27
C GLN A 123 -17.91 -7.52 10.96
N ARG A 124 -18.20 -6.88 9.84
CA ARG A 124 -17.85 -7.43 8.53
C ARG A 124 -17.49 -6.31 7.56
N THR A 125 -16.35 -6.46 6.92
CA THR A 125 -15.83 -5.51 5.95
C THR A 125 -15.38 -6.22 4.69
N GLU A 126 -15.80 -5.70 3.56
CA GLU A 126 -15.21 -6.07 2.27
C GLU A 126 -14.00 -5.17 2.02
N ILE A 127 -12.85 -5.80 1.80
CA ILE A 127 -11.62 -5.11 1.40
C ILE A 127 -11.45 -5.27 -0.09
N ASP A 128 -11.29 -4.15 -0.79
CA ASP A 128 -10.86 -4.10 -2.17
C ASP A 128 -9.43 -3.54 -2.19
N PHE A 129 -8.47 -4.40 -2.50
CA PHE A 129 -7.05 -4.06 -2.53
C PHE A 129 -6.48 -4.25 -3.93
N SER A 130 -5.80 -3.23 -4.41
CA SER A 130 -5.09 -3.28 -5.68
C SER A 130 -3.68 -2.74 -5.53
N VAL A 131 -2.75 -3.28 -6.31
CA VAL A 131 -1.39 -2.79 -6.43
C VAL A 131 -0.95 -2.81 -7.88
N ASP A 132 -0.23 -1.76 -8.25
CA ASP A 132 0.33 -1.52 -9.57
C ASP A 132 1.74 -0.97 -9.40
N PHE A 133 2.74 -1.54 -10.08
CA PHE A 133 4.12 -1.10 -9.92
C PHE A 133 4.98 -1.43 -11.13
N GLU A 134 6.11 -0.74 -11.24
CA GLU A 134 7.13 -0.99 -12.25
C GLU A 134 8.52 -0.77 -11.65
N PHE A 135 9.43 -1.72 -11.84
CA PHE A 135 10.82 -1.55 -11.47
C PHE A 135 11.59 -0.77 -12.53
N SER A 136 12.57 0.04 -12.08
CA SER A 136 13.49 0.76 -12.97
C SER A 136 14.48 -0.19 -13.65
N SER A 137 14.80 -1.34 -13.03
CA SER A 137 15.71 -2.36 -13.50
C SER A 137 14.96 -3.51 -14.17
N LEU A 138 15.38 -3.89 -15.38
CA LEU A 138 14.85 -5.05 -16.09
C LEU A 138 15.11 -6.36 -15.33
N VAL A 139 16.23 -6.46 -14.62
CA VAL A 139 16.57 -7.64 -13.79
C VAL A 139 15.58 -7.77 -12.64
N LEU A 140 15.33 -6.69 -11.90
CA LEU A 140 14.35 -6.70 -10.82
C LEU A 140 12.93 -6.95 -11.33
N ALA A 141 12.56 -6.40 -12.48
CA ALA A 141 11.27 -6.65 -13.11
C ALA A 141 11.09 -8.13 -13.45
N ALA A 142 12.11 -8.78 -14.00
CA ALA A 142 12.08 -10.20 -14.34
C ALA A 142 11.96 -11.09 -13.10
N VAL A 143 12.68 -10.78 -12.03
CA VAL A 143 12.59 -11.50 -10.75
C VAL A 143 11.21 -11.31 -10.13
N ALA A 144 10.72 -10.09 -10.06
CA ALA A 144 9.42 -9.77 -9.49
C ALA A 144 8.27 -10.47 -10.21
N SER A 145 8.29 -10.54 -11.55
CA SER A 145 7.26 -11.19 -12.34
C SER A 145 7.07 -12.68 -12.02
N ARG A 146 8.12 -13.35 -11.53
CA ARG A 146 8.08 -14.77 -11.16
C ARG A 146 7.45 -15.05 -9.80
N VAL A 147 7.59 -14.13 -8.85
CA VAL A 147 7.26 -14.38 -7.43
C VAL A 147 6.11 -13.50 -6.93
N PHE A 148 5.78 -12.43 -7.63
CA PHE A 148 4.85 -11.41 -7.14
C PHE A 148 3.45 -11.94 -6.87
N GLY A 149 2.92 -12.82 -7.73
CA GLY A 149 1.57 -13.37 -7.57
C GLY A 149 1.42 -14.14 -6.24
N SER A 150 2.38 -15.00 -5.90
CA SER A 150 2.36 -15.73 -4.63
C SER A 150 2.60 -14.81 -3.43
N MET A 151 3.54 -13.87 -3.53
CA MET A 151 3.80 -12.88 -2.47
C MET A 151 2.58 -12.03 -2.17
N PHE A 152 1.84 -11.62 -3.20
CA PHE A 152 0.63 -10.83 -3.04
C PHE A 152 -0.47 -11.59 -2.27
N GLY A 153 -0.73 -12.85 -2.65
CA GLY A 153 -1.69 -13.71 -1.96
C GLY A 153 -1.29 -13.97 -0.50
N GLU A 154 -0.03 -14.31 -0.27
CA GLU A 154 0.52 -14.54 1.08
C GLU A 154 0.38 -13.29 1.97
N MET A 155 0.59 -12.11 1.41
CA MET A 155 0.44 -10.84 2.12
C MET A 155 -1.00 -10.62 2.57
N VAL A 156 -1.97 -10.79 1.69
CA VAL A 156 -3.40 -10.61 2.01
C VAL A 156 -3.84 -11.61 3.09
N ASP A 157 -3.44 -12.87 2.96
CA ASP A 157 -3.70 -13.90 3.97
C ASP A 157 -3.06 -13.56 5.33
N ALA A 158 -1.87 -12.96 5.32
CA ALA A 158 -1.17 -12.54 6.54
C ALA A 158 -1.91 -11.40 7.26
N PHE A 159 -2.44 -10.42 6.53
CA PHE A 159 -3.28 -9.37 7.11
C PHE A 159 -4.56 -9.93 7.74
N GLU A 160 -5.23 -10.85 7.06
CA GLU A 160 -6.43 -11.50 7.59
C GLU A 160 -6.13 -12.28 8.87
N ARG A 161 -5.10 -13.13 8.87
CA ARG A 161 -4.68 -13.87 10.07
C ARG A 161 -4.24 -12.94 11.21
N ARG A 162 -3.63 -11.81 10.89
CA ARG A 162 -3.24 -10.82 11.91
C ARG A 162 -4.46 -10.14 12.53
N ALA A 163 -5.46 -9.81 11.72
CA ALA A 163 -6.72 -9.25 12.17
C ALA A 163 -7.44 -10.24 13.10
N ASP A 164 -7.54 -11.51 12.72
CA ASP A 164 -8.16 -12.57 13.53
C ASP A 164 -7.50 -12.67 14.91
N ARG A 165 -6.17 -12.72 14.96
CA ARG A 165 -5.45 -12.80 16.23
C ARG A 165 -5.54 -11.55 17.11
N ARG A 166 -5.70 -10.37 16.49
CA ARG A 166 -5.69 -9.10 17.23
C ARG A 166 -7.06 -8.67 17.70
N PHE A 167 -8.12 -9.01 16.96
CA PHE A 167 -9.47 -8.49 17.19
C PHE A 167 -10.49 -9.55 17.59
N GLU A 168 -10.16 -10.82 17.53
CA GLU A 168 -10.96 -11.87 18.17
C GLU A 168 -10.77 -11.77 19.68
N ALA A 169 -11.86 -11.46 20.34
CA ALA A 169 -11.90 -11.43 21.80
C ALA A 169 -11.96 -12.86 22.38
#